data_a1c41c7fecc92ccd5146bfed03d0c0b3
#
_entry.id   a1c41c7fecc92ccd5146bfed03d0c0b3
#
_cell.length_a   1.000
_cell.length_b   1.000
_cell.length_c   1.000
_cell.angle_alpha   90.00
_cell.angle_beta   90.00
_cell.angle_gamma   90.00
#
_symmetry.space_group_name_H-M   'P 1'
#
loop_
_entity.id
_entity.type
_entity.pdbx_description
1 polymer ?
#
loop_
_entity_poly.entity_id
_entity_poly.type
_entity_poly.pdbx_seq_one_letter_code
_entity_poly.pdbx_strand_id
1 'polypeptide(L)'
;MRQTPIKTIVLVAWFISISPLESAFAAGDIQAGEIKAYTCTGCHGIPGYNNVYPTYKVPKIGGQNYAYLVSALKAYRNGERDHATMELQASSLNNADIEDISAYFASLGKG
;
A
#
# COMPACT_ATOMS: atom_id res chain seq x y z
N MET A 1 -44.11 -29.47 -57.99
CA MET A 1 -43.83 -28.47 -56.96
C MET A 1 -42.57 -28.88 -56.20
N ARG A 2 -41.46 -28.23 -56.43
CA ARG A 2 -40.19 -28.50 -55.72
C ARG A 2 -40.13 -27.58 -54.50
N GLN A 3 -40.15 -28.19 -53.33
CA GLN A 3 -39.89 -27.46 -52.09
C GLN A 3 -38.38 -27.37 -51.90
N THR A 4 -37.86 -26.19 -51.86
CA THR A 4 -36.47 -25.90 -51.48
C THR A 4 -36.32 -25.86 -49.98
N PRO A 5 -35.37 -26.58 -49.39
CA PRO A 5 -35.19 -26.52 -47.96
C PRO A 5 -34.52 -25.20 -47.57
N ILE A 6 -35.17 -24.48 -46.68
CA ILE A 6 -34.62 -23.27 -46.05
C ILE A 6 -33.45 -23.72 -45.14
N LYS A 7 -32.22 -23.38 -45.52
CA LYS A 7 -31.04 -23.58 -44.65
C LYS A 7 -31.09 -22.53 -43.55
N THR A 8 -31.44 -23.01 -42.34
CA THR A 8 -31.36 -22.18 -41.12
C THR A 8 -29.90 -21.95 -40.80
N ILE A 9 -29.43 -20.75 -41.03
CA ILE A 9 -28.08 -20.34 -40.61
C ILE A 9 -28.17 -20.02 -39.12
N VAL A 10 -27.60 -20.90 -38.29
CA VAL A 10 -27.42 -20.63 -36.85
C VAL A 10 -26.22 -19.74 -36.69
N LEU A 11 -26.46 -18.44 -36.46
CA LEU A 11 -25.43 -17.50 -36.06
C LEU A 11 -25.08 -17.77 -34.59
N VAL A 12 -23.97 -18.45 -34.37
CA VAL A 12 -23.39 -18.58 -33.04
C VAL A 12 -22.69 -17.26 -32.72
N ALA A 13 -23.36 -16.41 -31.94
CA ALA A 13 -22.76 -15.21 -31.41
C ALA A 13 -21.76 -15.61 -30.33
N TRP A 14 -20.46 -15.45 -30.61
CA TRP A 14 -19.42 -15.56 -29.61
C TRP A 14 -19.45 -14.29 -28.75
N PHE A 15 -20.02 -14.41 -27.55
CA PHE A 15 -19.87 -13.40 -26.51
C PHE A 15 -18.44 -13.47 -26.00
N ILE A 16 -17.59 -12.58 -26.48
CA ILE A 16 -16.29 -12.33 -25.86
C ILE A 16 -16.58 -11.58 -24.55
N SER A 17 -16.59 -12.30 -23.44
CA SER A 17 -16.62 -11.71 -22.11
C SER A 17 -15.30 -11.01 -21.90
N ILE A 18 -15.27 -9.71 -22.13
CA ILE A 18 -14.17 -8.84 -21.70
C ILE A 18 -14.33 -8.69 -20.19
N SER A 19 -13.66 -9.55 -19.44
CA SER A 19 -13.50 -9.32 -18.00
C SER A 19 -12.71 -8.03 -17.82
N PRO A 20 -13.20 -7.05 -17.04
CA PRO A 20 -12.38 -5.91 -16.68
C PRO A 20 -11.16 -6.45 -15.95
N LEU A 21 -9.96 -6.13 -16.45
CA LEU A 21 -8.73 -6.35 -15.73
C LEU A 21 -8.76 -5.36 -14.58
N GLU A 22 -9.32 -5.77 -13.44
CA GLU A 22 -9.11 -5.05 -12.19
C GLU A 22 -7.61 -5.10 -11.96
N SER A 23 -6.97 -3.96 -12.19
CA SER A 23 -5.62 -3.72 -11.68
C SER A 23 -5.74 -3.81 -10.17
N ALA A 24 -5.52 -5.00 -9.63
CA ALA A 24 -5.25 -5.14 -8.22
C ALA A 24 -4.01 -4.28 -7.98
N PHE A 25 -4.22 -3.09 -7.43
CA PHE A 25 -3.15 -2.35 -6.77
C PHE A 25 -2.64 -3.31 -5.70
N ALA A 26 -1.53 -3.97 -5.98
CA ALA A 26 -0.88 -4.81 -5.02
C ALA A 26 -0.53 -3.92 -3.84
N ALA A 27 -1.25 -4.08 -2.72
CA ALA A 27 -0.79 -3.59 -1.44
C ALA A 27 0.64 -4.11 -1.27
N GLY A 28 1.57 -3.26 -0.75
CA GLY A 28 2.96 -3.61 -0.64
C GLY A 28 3.21 -4.96 0.05
N ASP A 29 4.38 -5.51 -0.13
CA ASP A 29 4.77 -6.80 0.45
C ASP A 29 5.05 -6.66 1.96
N ILE A 30 4.30 -7.37 2.80
CA ILE A 30 4.41 -7.33 4.25
C ILE A 30 5.78 -7.83 4.73
N GLN A 31 6.31 -8.89 4.13
CA GLN A 31 7.61 -9.48 4.54
C GLN A 31 8.77 -8.57 4.14
N ALA A 32 8.73 -8.02 2.94
CA ALA A 32 9.69 -7.00 2.53
C ALA A 32 9.59 -5.75 3.42
N GLY A 33 8.38 -5.36 3.78
CA GLY A 33 8.10 -4.24 4.68
C GLY A 33 8.67 -4.43 6.07
N GLU A 34 8.59 -5.63 6.63
CA GLU A 34 9.20 -5.96 7.93
C GLU A 34 10.70 -5.69 7.93
N ILE A 35 11.40 -6.14 6.89
CA ILE A 35 12.84 -5.92 6.74
C ILE A 35 13.15 -4.42 6.57
N LYS A 36 12.41 -3.75 5.71
CA LYS A 36 12.61 -2.32 5.41
C LYS A 36 12.25 -1.40 6.57
N ALA A 37 11.31 -1.82 7.44
CA ALA A 37 10.89 -1.09 8.62
C ALA A 37 11.86 -1.18 9.82
N TYR A 38 12.99 -1.84 9.68
CA TYR A 38 13.95 -2.06 10.76
C TYR A 38 14.33 -0.76 11.50
N THR A 39 14.63 0.30 10.75
CA THR A 39 14.96 1.60 11.37
C THR A 39 13.74 2.29 12.00
N CYS A 40 12.56 2.03 11.47
CA CYS A 40 11.30 2.60 11.99
C CYS A 40 10.95 2.01 13.37
N THR A 41 11.12 0.71 13.51
CA THR A 41 10.78 -0.01 14.75
C THR A 41 11.68 0.37 15.92
N GLY A 42 12.86 0.91 15.68
CA GLY A 42 13.75 1.47 16.71
C GLY A 42 13.14 2.64 17.50
N CYS A 43 12.17 3.33 16.92
CA CYS A 43 11.41 4.38 17.57
C CYS A 43 9.93 4.01 17.73
N HIS A 44 9.28 3.64 16.64
CA HIS A 44 7.84 3.33 16.62
C HIS A 44 7.48 1.96 17.21
N GLY A 45 8.43 1.10 17.42
CA GLY A 45 8.23 -0.22 18.05
C GLY A 45 8.31 -0.22 19.58
N ILE A 46 8.65 0.89 20.21
CA ILE A 46 8.84 1.00 21.66
C ILE A 46 7.63 1.71 22.29
N PRO A 47 6.81 1.03 23.11
CA PRO A 47 5.68 1.67 23.77
C PRO A 47 6.11 2.87 24.62
N GLY A 48 5.41 4.00 24.45
CA GLY A 48 5.66 5.21 25.23
C GLY A 48 7.00 5.90 24.95
N TYR A 49 7.68 5.55 23.85
CA TYR A 49 8.97 6.14 23.52
C TYR A 49 8.85 7.65 23.23
N ASN A 50 9.76 8.40 23.83
CA ASN A 50 9.96 9.83 23.55
C ASN A 50 11.37 10.07 23.06
N ASN A 51 11.54 10.94 22.09
CA ASN A 51 12.84 11.44 21.69
C ASN A 51 13.45 12.28 22.80
N VAL A 52 14.78 12.21 22.93
CA VAL A 52 15.49 12.98 23.95
C VAL A 52 15.68 14.44 23.50
N TYR A 53 15.99 14.66 22.22
CA TYR A 53 16.17 16.00 21.67
C TYR A 53 15.91 16.03 20.14
N PRO A 54 14.98 16.86 19.69
CA PRO A 54 13.97 17.56 20.50
C PRO A 54 13.03 16.58 21.18
N THR A 55 12.56 16.90 22.37
CA THR A 55 11.66 16.03 23.13
C THR A 55 10.27 16.01 22.49
N TYR A 56 9.88 14.88 21.97
CA TYR A 56 8.52 14.63 21.44
C TYR A 56 8.14 13.16 21.61
N LYS A 57 6.85 12.94 21.69
CA LYS A 57 6.33 11.58 21.77
C LYS A 57 6.33 10.93 20.40
N VAL A 58 6.92 9.74 20.29
CA VAL A 58 6.88 8.93 19.07
C VAL A 58 5.55 8.16 19.03
N PRO A 59 4.70 8.37 18.02
CA PRO A 59 3.41 7.71 17.98
C PRO A 59 3.53 6.23 17.68
N LYS A 60 2.60 5.45 18.24
CA LYS A 60 2.40 4.07 17.84
C LYS A 60 1.72 4.03 16.47
N ILE A 61 2.31 3.34 15.51
CA ILE A 61 1.80 3.24 14.14
C ILE A 61 1.38 1.83 13.73
N GLY A 62 1.67 0.82 14.55
CA GLY A 62 1.19 -0.54 14.32
C GLY A 62 -0.35 -0.60 14.30
N GLY A 63 -0.91 -1.25 13.27
CA GLY A 63 -2.34 -1.33 13.05
C GLY A 63 -2.99 -0.08 12.45
N GLN A 64 -2.18 0.90 12.02
CA GLN A 64 -2.67 2.10 11.33
C GLN A 64 -3.12 1.75 9.91
N ASN A 65 -4.00 2.59 9.35
CA ASN A 65 -4.51 2.42 7.99
C ASN A 65 -3.40 2.50 6.95
N TYR A 66 -3.35 1.52 6.03
CA TYR A 66 -2.35 1.44 4.97
C TYR A 66 -2.28 2.71 4.11
N ALA A 67 -3.41 3.18 3.60
CA ALA A 67 -3.45 4.36 2.72
C ALA A 67 -2.99 5.63 3.46
N TYR A 68 -3.31 5.75 4.75
CA TYR A 68 -2.84 6.84 5.60
C TYR A 68 -1.32 6.79 5.76
N LEU A 69 -0.74 5.61 6.04
CA LEU A 69 0.72 5.44 6.18
C LEU A 69 1.45 5.79 4.89
N VAL A 70 0.95 5.33 3.74
CA VAL A 70 1.51 5.67 2.42
C VAL A 70 1.51 7.18 2.21
N SER A 71 0.38 7.83 2.45
CA SER A 71 0.25 9.29 2.29
C SER A 71 1.16 10.05 3.23
N ALA A 72 1.26 9.65 4.50
CA ALA A 72 2.10 10.29 5.50
C ALA A 72 3.59 10.18 5.14
N LEU A 73 4.07 8.99 4.75
CA LEU A 73 5.47 8.81 4.35
C LEU A 73 5.82 9.60 3.08
N LYS A 74 4.92 9.65 2.10
CA LYS A 74 5.10 10.49 0.91
C LYS A 74 5.15 11.98 1.26
N ALA A 75 4.28 12.44 2.16
CA ALA A 75 4.24 13.83 2.60
C ALA A 75 5.53 14.23 3.33
N TYR A 76 6.07 13.36 4.19
CA TYR A 76 7.38 13.62 4.81
C TYR A 76 8.51 13.63 3.77
N ARG A 77 8.54 12.68 2.87
CA ARG A 77 9.57 12.62 1.81
C ARG A 77 9.57 13.87 0.94
N ASN A 78 8.40 14.41 0.64
CA ASN A 78 8.22 15.54 -0.26
C ASN A 78 8.28 16.91 0.46
N GLY A 79 8.45 16.92 1.79
CA GLY A 79 8.47 18.17 2.58
C GLY A 79 7.09 18.81 2.77
N GLU A 80 6.01 18.09 2.49
CA GLU A 80 4.63 18.56 2.67
C GLU A 80 4.15 18.45 4.11
N ARG A 81 4.79 17.58 4.88
CA ARG A 81 4.55 17.39 6.32
C ARG A 81 5.84 17.68 7.06
N ASP A 82 5.80 18.71 7.92
CA ASP A 82 6.97 19.20 8.63
C ASP A 82 7.27 18.35 9.86
N HIS A 83 8.39 17.66 9.83
CA HIS A 83 8.99 16.96 10.96
C HIS A 83 10.39 16.48 10.57
N ALA A 84 11.42 17.20 10.98
CA ALA A 84 12.80 17.00 10.53
C ALA A 84 13.29 15.54 10.61
N THR A 85 12.99 14.84 11.70
CA THR A 85 13.40 13.44 11.86
C THR A 85 12.67 12.52 10.84
N MET A 86 11.36 12.70 10.67
CA MET A 86 10.60 11.88 9.74
C MET A 86 10.91 12.22 8.27
N GLU A 87 11.17 13.47 7.96
CA GLU A 87 11.65 13.87 6.63
C GLU A 87 12.96 13.17 6.29
N LEU A 88 13.91 13.15 7.23
CA LEU A 88 15.18 12.45 7.06
C LEU A 88 14.97 10.95 6.85
N GLN A 89 14.13 10.31 7.66
CA GLN A 89 13.83 8.88 7.54
C GLN A 89 13.15 8.54 6.21
N ALA A 90 12.24 9.37 5.74
CA ALA A 90 11.48 9.14 4.51
C ALA A 90 12.26 9.52 3.24
N SER A 91 13.29 10.37 3.34
CA SER A 91 13.99 10.94 2.18
C SER A 91 14.62 9.92 1.25
N SER A 92 15.05 8.78 1.77
CA SER A 92 15.70 7.71 1.01
C SER A 92 14.73 6.62 0.49
N LEU A 93 13.44 6.70 0.87
CA LEU A 93 12.46 5.69 0.51
C LEU A 93 11.93 5.93 -0.92
N ASN A 94 11.91 4.88 -1.73
CA ASN A 94 11.18 4.90 -2.99
C ASN A 94 9.69 4.54 -2.78
N ASN A 95 8.88 4.56 -3.83
CA ASN A 95 7.45 4.24 -3.70
C ASN A 95 7.21 2.81 -3.22
N ALA A 96 7.97 1.84 -3.75
CA ALA A 96 7.84 0.45 -3.33
C ALA A 96 8.20 0.26 -1.85
N ASP A 97 9.24 0.94 -1.36
CA ASP A 97 9.61 0.91 0.06
C ASP A 97 8.48 1.46 0.95
N ILE A 98 7.89 2.57 0.56
CA ILE A 98 6.77 3.19 1.29
C ILE A 98 5.56 2.24 1.32
N GLU A 99 5.24 1.61 0.21
CA GLU A 99 4.12 0.66 0.13
C GLU A 99 4.36 -0.58 0.99
N ASP A 100 5.54 -1.16 0.93
CA ASP A 100 5.91 -2.34 1.72
C ASP A 100 5.93 -2.06 3.22
N ILE A 101 6.58 -0.97 3.64
CA ILE A 101 6.60 -0.52 5.04
C ILE A 101 5.19 -0.25 5.56
N SER A 102 4.37 0.41 4.76
CA SER A 102 2.98 0.70 5.12
C SER A 102 2.14 -0.57 5.26
N ALA A 103 2.35 -1.56 4.38
CA ALA A 103 1.69 -2.85 4.46
C ALA A 103 2.08 -3.62 5.74
N TYR A 104 3.35 -3.60 6.09
CA TYR A 104 3.84 -4.21 7.32
C TYR A 104 3.18 -3.61 8.56
N PHE A 105 3.27 -2.28 8.76
CA PHE A 105 2.67 -1.65 9.93
C PHE A 105 1.14 -1.79 9.97
N ALA A 106 0.47 -1.70 8.83
CA ALA A 106 -0.97 -1.90 8.75
C ALA A 106 -1.39 -3.33 9.14
N SER A 107 -0.53 -4.33 8.91
CA SER A 107 -0.79 -5.74 9.25
C SER A 107 -0.66 -6.04 10.74
N LEU A 108 0.02 -5.19 11.49
CA LEU A 108 0.19 -5.37 12.93
C LEU A 108 -1.14 -5.12 13.65
N GLY A 109 -1.45 -5.95 14.62
CA GLY A 109 -2.69 -5.81 15.38
C GLY A 109 -2.78 -4.46 16.09
N LYS A 110 -4.01 -3.94 16.20
CA LYS A 110 -4.29 -2.79 17.06
C LYS A 110 -4.15 -3.25 18.51
N GLY A 111 -3.06 -2.90 19.11
CA GLY A 111 -2.81 -3.19 20.54
C GLY A 111 -3.49 -2.17 21.42
#